data_acc21a8d6922a74870d768789ae971b3
#
_entry.id   acc21a8d6922a74870d768789ae971b3
#
_cell.length_a   1.000
_cell.length_b   1.000
_cell.length_c   1.000
_cell.angle_alpha   90.00
_cell.angle_beta   90.00
_cell.angle_gamma   90.00
#
_symmetry.space_group_name_H-M   'P 1'
#
loop_
_entity.id
_entity.type
_entity.pdbx_description
1 polymer ?
#
loop_
_entity_poly.entity_id
_entity_poly.type
_entity_poly.pdbx_seq_one_letter_code
_entity_poly.pdbx_strand_id
1 'polypeptide(L)'
;MYLIVDRKTKEILYMCNSFPDEEKKPEELFPSFDPATMEFGRSPEQFVPVNFTIKNGVVEDATPAPKAAAAPRETIAQARERMLQAFSEETLAKRRALVSDLQLMNAGIGLYDDGRVQAIRATTQAFRAEYQRLEAAVAKARSFKDLEAITPSYPTEIITAKPKPVKSKSK
;
A
#
# COMPACT_ATOMS: atom_id res chain seq x y z
N MET A 1 24.99 -0.97 -29.69
CA MET A 1 26.24 -0.15 -29.61
C MET A 1 27.40 -1.07 -29.25
N TYR A 2 28.60 -0.80 -29.83
CA TYR A 2 29.83 -1.53 -29.51
C TYR A 2 30.83 -0.59 -28.85
N LEU A 3 31.63 -1.13 -27.94
CA LEU A 3 32.71 -0.39 -27.31
C LEU A 3 33.97 -1.25 -27.16
N ILE A 4 35.11 -0.60 -27.24
CA ILE A 4 36.42 -1.17 -26.93
C ILE A 4 36.96 -0.40 -25.75
N VAL A 5 37.38 -1.13 -24.73
CA VAL A 5 37.95 -0.54 -23.50
C VAL A 5 39.34 -1.08 -23.24
N ASP A 6 40.15 -0.28 -22.62
CA ASP A 6 41.40 -0.75 -22.04
C ASP A 6 41.12 -1.70 -20.88
N ARG A 7 41.72 -2.89 -20.89
CA ARG A 7 41.48 -3.91 -19.83
C ARG A 7 41.92 -3.46 -18.46
N LYS A 8 42.97 -2.64 -18.38
CA LYS A 8 43.59 -2.25 -17.13
C LYS A 8 42.96 -1.00 -16.54
N THR A 9 42.77 0.03 -17.37
CA THR A 9 42.21 1.33 -16.92
C THR A 9 40.68 1.37 -16.98
N LYS A 10 40.05 0.46 -17.76
CA LYS A 10 38.62 0.48 -18.08
C LYS A 10 38.19 1.73 -18.85
N GLU A 11 39.13 2.45 -19.43
CA GLU A 11 38.85 3.60 -20.24
C GLU A 11 38.29 3.18 -21.60
N ILE A 12 37.24 3.89 -22.09
CA ILE A 12 36.65 3.62 -23.42
C ILE A 12 37.58 4.20 -24.49
N LEU A 13 38.17 3.34 -25.29
CA LEU A 13 39.06 3.69 -26.37
C LEU A 13 38.30 3.95 -27.69
N TYR A 14 37.18 3.25 -27.89
CA TYR A 14 36.39 3.38 -29.09
C TYR A 14 34.91 3.04 -28.78
N MET A 15 33.98 3.75 -29.43
CA MET A 15 32.57 3.54 -29.33
C MET A 15 31.90 3.75 -30.69
N CYS A 16 31.02 2.80 -31.10
CA CYS A 16 30.28 2.87 -32.34
C CYS A 16 28.80 2.55 -32.12
N ASN A 17 27.93 3.44 -32.60
CA ASN A 17 26.47 3.28 -32.48
C ASN A 17 25.83 2.46 -33.60
N SER A 18 26.53 2.21 -34.72
CA SER A 18 26.03 1.34 -35.76
C SER A 18 26.30 -0.13 -35.42
N PHE A 19 25.29 -0.97 -35.62
CA PHE A 19 25.46 -2.42 -35.54
C PHE A 19 26.13 -2.89 -36.85
N PRO A 20 27.43 -3.20 -36.86
CA PRO A 20 27.97 -4.02 -37.91
C PRO A 20 27.30 -5.39 -37.83
N ASP A 21 27.30 -6.13 -38.96
CA ASP A 21 26.78 -7.50 -39.01
C ASP A 21 27.30 -8.31 -37.83
N GLU A 22 26.40 -9.04 -37.17
CA GLU A 22 26.66 -9.72 -35.87
C GLU A 22 27.82 -10.74 -35.93
N GLU A 23 28.28 -11.07 -37.14
CA GLU A 23 29.33 -12.06 -37.43
C GLU A 23 30.73 -11.47 -37.49
N LYS A 24 30.89 -10.12 -37.47
CA LYS A 24 32.23 -9.50 -37.56
C LYS A 24 32.97 -9.57 -36.22
N LYS A 25 34.24 -9.95 -36.31
CA LYS A 25 35.15 -10.01 -35.16
C LYS A 25 35.60 -8.60 -34.79
N PRO A 26 35.97 -8.38 -33.48
CA PRO A 26 36.45 -7.09 -33.00
C PRO A 26 37.61 -6.52 -33.85
N GLU A 27 38.52 -7.38 -34.34
CA GLU A 27 39.67 -7.01 -35.14
C GLU A 27 39.29 -6.46 -36.53
N GLU A 28 38.16 -6.91 -37.07
CA GLU A 28 37.61 -6.45 -38.34
C GLU A 28 36.92 -5.10 -38.24
N LEU A 29 36.40 -4.80 -37.06
CA LEU A 29 35.73 -3.52 -36.73
C LEU A 29 36.70 -2.44 -36.29
N PHE A 30 37.77 -2.86 -35.67
CA PHE A 30 38.79 -1.98 -35.14
C PHE A 30 40.17 -2.60 -35.41
N PRO A 31 40.84 -2.22 -36.50
CA PRO A 31 42.12 -2.83 -36.95
C PRO A 31 43.26 -2.77 -35.90
N SER A 32 43.17 -1.86 -34.98
CA SER A 32 44.15 -1.73 -33.84
C SER A 32 43.74 -2.49 -32.61
N PHE A 33 42.72 -3.36 -32.68
CA PHE A 33 42.29 -4.15 -31.55
C PHE A 33 43.34 -5.19 -31.16
N ASP A 34 43.77 -5.12 -29.90
CA ASP A 34 44.67 -6.08 -29.31
C ASP A 34 43.99 -6.78 -28.13
N PRO A 35 43.62 -8.08 -28.26
CA PRO A 35 42.93 -8.80 -27.22
C PRO A 35 43.71 -8.97 -25.92
N ALA A 36 45.06 -8.72 -25.93
CA ALA A 36 45.85 -8.78 -24.73
C ALA A 36 45.65 -7.54 -23.83
N THR A 37 45.44 -6.38 -24.45
CA THR A 37 45.33 -5.07 -23.75
C THR A 37 43.93 -4.47 -23.78
N MET A 38 43.11 -4.95 -24.71
CA MET A 38 41.76 -4.41 -24.96
C MET A 38 40.68 -5.46 -24.70
N GLU A 39 39.51 -4.96 -24.39
CA GLU A 39 38.29 -5.77 -24.19
C GLU A 39 37.19 -5.21 -25.04
N PHE A 40 36.48 -6.10 -25.77
CA PHE A 40 35.38 -5.75 -26.62
C PHE A 40 34.06 -6.04 -25.90
N GLY A 41 33.13 -5.08 -25.95
CA GLY A 41 31.82 -5.21 -25.37
C GLY A 41 30.71 -4.76 -26.32
N ARG A 42 29.59 -5.44 -26.26
CA ARG A 42 28.36 -5.10 -26.95
C ARG A 42 27.32 -4.67 -25.91
N SER A 43 26.81 -3.43 -26.03
CA SER A 43 25.66 -3.01 -25.25
C SER A 43 24.37 -3.24 -26.05
N PRO A 44 23.40 -3.99 -25.54
CA PRO A 44 22.09 -4.16 -26.17
C PRO A 44 21.30 -2.84 -26.19
N GLU A 45 21.56 -1.96 -25.26
CA GLU A 45 21.00 -0.61 -25.17
C GLU A 45 21.89 0.40 -25.91
N GLN A 46 21.31 1.53 -26.32
CA GLN A 46 22.07 2.59 -27.02
C GLN A 46 22.81 3.51 -26.04
N PHE A 47 23.15 3.01 -24.85
CA PHE A 47 23.90 3.75 -23.88
C PHE A 47 24.87 2.86 -23.10
N VAL A 48 25.93 3.45 -22.51
CA VAL A 48 26.86 2.77 -21.63
C VAL A 48 26.63 3.27 -20.21
N PRO A 49 26.38 2.40 -19.23
CA PRO A 49 26.29 2.80 -17.82
C PRO A 49 27.56 3.49 -17.35
N VAL A 50 27.45 4.41 -16.40
CA VAL A 50 28.62 5.10 -15.81
C VAL A 50 29.59 4.11 -15.17
N ASN A 51 29.04 3.10 -14.50
CA ASN A 51 29.81 1.98 -13.99
C ASN A 51 29.42 0.73 -14.77
N PHE A 52 30.30 0.18 -15.55
CA PHE A 52 30.01 -0.99 -16.34
C PHE A 52 31.10 -2.07 -16.17
N THR A 53 30.75 -3.28 -16.51
CA THR A 53 31.65 -4.42 -16.69
C THR A 53 31.32 -5.12 -17.98
N ILE A 54 32.30 -5.77 -18.59
CA ILE A 54 32.08 -6.59 -19.78
C ILE A 54 32.17 -8.05 -19.35
N LYS A 55 31.09 -8.82 -19.57
CA LYS A 55 31.06 -10.26 -19.35
C LYS A 55 30.62 -10.98 -20.63
N ASN A 56 31.45 -11.91 -21.07
CA ASN A 56 31.19 -12.67 -22.32
C ASN A 56 30.91 -11.77 -23.53
N GLY A 57 31.60 -10.62 -23.61
CA GLY A 57 31.39 -9.68 -24.73
C GLY A 57 30.13 -8.81 -24.61
N VAL A 58 29.40 -8.87 -23.49
CA VAL A 58 28.21 -8.05 -23.24
C VAL A 58 28.51 -7.05 -22.14
N VAL A 59 28.11 -5.79 -22.37
CA VAL A 59 28.21 -4.71 -21.38
C VAL A 59 27.06 -4.84 -20.37
N GLU A 60 27.39 -4.95 -19.11
CA GLU A 60 26.43 -5.00 -17.99
C GLU A 60 26.67 -3.81 -17.06
N ASP A 61 25.61 -3.29 -16.47
CA ASP A 61 25.71 -2.28 -15.43
C ASP A 61 26.34 -2.89 -14.17
N ALA A 62 27.53 -2.37 -13.82
CA ALA A 62 28.26 -2.78 -12.62
C ALA A 62 27.86 -1.97 -11.38
N THR A 63 26.94 -1.02 -11.52
CA THR A 63 26.42 -0.29 -10.36
C THR A 63 25.73 -1.29 -9.44
N PRO A 64 26.17 -1.46 -8.18
CA PRO A 64 25.48 -2.36 -7.28
C PRO A 64 24.02 -1.90 -7.19
N ALA A 65 23.08 -2.83 -7.47
CA ALA A 65 21.67 -2.56 -7.33
C ALA A 65 21.46 -1.86 -5.98
N PRO A 66 20.77 -0.72 -5.93
CA PRO A 66 20.52 -0.04 -4.66
C PRO A 66 19.92 -1.08 -3.73
N LYS A 67 20.64 -1.37 -2.64
CA LYS A 67 20.18 -2.31 -1.63
C LYS A 67 18.77 -1.82 -1.25
N ALA A 68 17.75 -2.57 -1.66
CA ALA A 68 16.37 -2.17 -1.47
C ALA A 68 16.26 -1.75 0.01
N ALA A 69 16.08 -0.45 0.24
CA ALA A 69 15.89 0.07 1.58
C ALA A 69 14.72 -0.74 2.12
N ALA A 70 14.96 -1.49 3.19
CA ALA A 70 13.91 -2.29 3.80
C ALA A 70 12.74 -1.33 4.01
N ALA A 71 11.58 -1.63 3.41
CA ALA A 71 10.42 -0.78 3.50
C ALA A 71 10.25 -0.39 4.97
N PRO A 72 10.08 0.89 5.29
CA PRO A 72 10.01 1.36 6.67
C PRO A 72 8.95 0.51 7.37
N ARG A 73 9.37 -0.20 8.42
CA ARG A 73 8.45 -1.04 9.18
C ARG A 73 7.41 -0.13 9.81
N GLU A 74 6.14 -0.46 9.59
CA GLU A 74 5.02 0.26 10.19
C GLU A 74 5.24 0.38 11.71
N THR A 75 5.12 1.58 12.24
CA THR A 75 5.17 1.81 13.69
C THR A 75 3.82 1.45 14.31
N ILE A 76 3.81 1.15 15.62
CA ILE A 76 2.55 0.88 16.32
C ILE A 76 1.59 2.08 16.30
N ALA A 77 2.11 3.31 16.22
CA ALA A 77 1.30 4.52 16.09
C ALA A 77 0.58 4.56 14.75
N GLN A 78 1.28 4.27 13.65
CA GLN A 78 0.70 4.19 12.31
C GLN A 78 -0.33 3.05 12.20
N ALA A 79 -0.03 1.89 12.81
CA ALA A 79 -0.97 0.77 12.84
C ALA A 79 -2.26 1.11 13.61
N ARG A 80 -2.16 1.85 14.74
CA ARG A 80 -3.34 2.34 15.48
C ARG A 80 -4.19 3.28 14.63
N GLU A 81 -3.56 4.26 13.97
CA GLU A 81 -4.26 5.22 13.11
C GLU A 81 -4.99 4.52 11.96
N ARG A 82 -4.31 3.64 11.24
CA ARG A 82 -4.89 2.83 10.17
C ARG A 82 -6.07 1.99 10.66
N MET A 83 -5.96 1.38 11.85
CA MET A 83 -7.01 0.56 12.43
C MET A 83 -8.23 1.40 12.83
N LEU A 84 -8.03 2.58 13.43
CA LEU A 84 -9.11 3.51 13.76
C LEU A 84 -9.85 3.99 12.52
N GLN A 85 -9.14 4.30 11.44
CA GLN A 85 -9.75 4.65 10.17
C GLN A 85 -10.61 3.49 9.63
N ALA A 86 -10.07 2.26 9.60
CA ALA A 86 -10.80 1.09 9.17
C ALA A 86 -12.08 0.84 10.00
N PHE A 87 -12.00 0.95 11.33
CA PHE A 87 -13.18 0.82 12.20
C PHE A 87 -14.20 1.93 12.00
N SER A 88 -13.76 3.16 11.73
CA SER A 88 -14.65 4.28 11.41
C SER A 88 -15.44 4.01 10.13
N GLU A 89 -14.75 3.61 9.07
CA GLU A 89 -15.37 3.27 7.77
C GLU A 89 -16.34 2.09 7.90
N GLU A 90 -15.92 1.02 8.57
CA GLU A 90 -16.75 -0.16 8.81
C GLU A 90 -17.99 0.17 9.65
N THR A 91 -17.82 0.93 10.74
CA THR A 91 -18.94 1.37 11.60
C THR A 91 -19.96 2.15 10.79
N LEU A 92 -19.50 3.08 9.96
CA LEU A 92 -20.35 3.91 9.11
C LEU A 92 -21.07 3.05 8.06
N ALA A 93 -20.38 2.14 7.41
CA ALA A 93 -20.95 1.25 6.39
C ALA A 93 -22.02 0.33 6.99
N LYS A 94 -21.74 -0.31 8.13
CA LYS A 94 -22.69 -1.20 8.82
C LYS A 94 -23.88 -0.43 9.40
N ARG A 95 -23.65 0.76 9.95
CA ARG A 95 -24.76 1.61 10.40
C ARG A 95 -25.66 1.99 9.24
N ARG A 96 -25.11 2.40 8.07
CA ARG A 96 -25.88 2.75 6.88
C ARG A 96 -26.68 1.60 6.30
N ALA A 97 -26.17 0.37 6.43
CA ALA A 97 -26.89 -0.84 6.00
C ALA A 97 -28.14 -1.08 6.83
N LEU A 98 -28.13 -0.78 8.14
CA LEU A 98 -29.30 -0.95 9.01
C LEU A 98 -30.16 0.32 9.10
N VAL A 99 -29.52 1.49 9.20
CA VAL A 99 -30.16 2.79 9.34
C VAL A 99 -29.52 3.74 8.32
N SER A 100 -30.22 3.97 7.21
CA SER A 100 -29.74 4.87 6.17
C SER A 100 -29.73 6.34 6.64
N ASP A 101 -28.97 7.18 5.97
CA ASP A 101 -28.91 8.62 6.28
C ASP A 101 -30.29 9.28 6.04
N LEU A 102 -31.08 8.82 5.05
CA LEU A 102 -32.45 9.25 4.82
C LEU A 102 -33.38 8.90 5.99
N GLN A 103 -33.24 7.68 6.56
CA GLN A 103 -34.02 7.30 7.73
C GLN A 103 -33.68 8.14 8.96
N LEU A 104 -32.39 8.51 9.15
CA LEU A 104 -31.98 9.43 10.22
C LEU A 104 -32.59 10.82 10.03
N MET A 105 -32.57 11.34 8.80
CA MET A 105 -33.16 12.63 8.48
C MET A 105 -34.69 12.61 8.71
N ASN A 106 -35.39 11.59 8.21
CA ASN A 106 -36.83 11.43 8.38
C ASN A 106 -37.24 11.29 9.85
N ALA A 107 -36.43 10.60 10.66
CA ALA A 107 -36.63 10.53 12.10
C ALA A 107 -36.42 11.90 12.80
N GLY A 108 -35.48 12.70 12.27
CA GLY A 108 -35.20 14.04 12.79
C GLY A 108 -36.30 15.04 12.53
N ILE A 109 -36.99 14.95 11.40
CA ILE A 109 -38.07 15.87 10.99
C ILE A 109 -39.48 15.34 11.36
N GLY A 110 -39.55 14.24 12.12
CA GLY A 110 -40.84 13.73 12.65
C GLY A 110 -41.71 12.97 11.65
N LEU A 111 -41.16 12.43 10.56
CA LEU A 111 -41.91 11.63 9.57
C LEU A 111 -42.22 10.21 10.03
N TYR A 112 -41.68 9.77 11.17
CA TYR A 112 -41.93 8.45 11.73
C TYR A 112 -42.62 8.55 13.09
N ASP A 113 -43.32 7.50 13.45
CA ASP A 113 -43.89 7.34 14.80
C ASP A 113 -42.76 7.25 15.87
N ASP A 114 -43.11 7.51 17.11
CA ASP A 114 -42.17 7.55 18.22
C ASP A 114 -41.43 6.23 18.41
N GLY A 115 -42.06 5.09 18.18
CA GLY A 115 -41.46 3.77 18.31
C GLY A 115 -40.31 3.58 17.29
N ARG A 116 -40.56 3.96 16.03
CA ARG A 116 -39.54 3.90 14.96
C ARG A 116 -38.42 4.89 15.20
N VAL A 117 -38.71 6.11 15.63
CA VAL A 117 -37.71 7.11 15.99
C VAL A 117 -36.81 6.58 17.11
N GLN A 118 -37.38 5.99 18.16
CA GLN A 118 -36.62 5.38 19.26
C GLN A 118 -35.75 4.22 18.78
N ALA A 119 -36.27 3.34 17.94
CA ALA A 119 -35.50 2.23 17.39
C ALA A 119 -34.28 2.70 16.56
N ILE A 120 -34.48 3.68 15.68
CA ILE A 120 -33.40 4.30 14.90
C ILE A 120 -32.35 4.92 15.80
N ARG A 121 -32.75 5.68 16.83
CA ARG A 121 -31.85 6.32 17.80
C ARG A 121 -31.08 5.28 18.61
N ALA A 122 -31.74 4.26 19.12
CA ALA A 122 -31.10 3.19 19.90
C ALA A 122 -30.05 2.44 19.06
N THR A 123 -30.39 2.11 17.82
CA THR A 123 -29.45 1.44 16.88
C THR A 123 -28.23 2.33 16.60
N THR A 124 -28.45 3.60 16.31
CA THR A 124 -27.36 4.55 16.05
C THR A 124 -26.46 4.75 17.26
N GLN A 125 -27.07 4.80 18.48
CA GLN A 125 -26.30 4.90 19.73
C GLN A 125 -25.46 3.64 19.98
N ALA A 126 -25.98 2.45 19.67
CA ALA A 126 -25.22 1.21 19.82
C ALA A 126 -23.99 1.17 18.90
N PHE A 127 -24.10 1.62 17.65
CA PHE A 127 -22.94 1.78 16.77
C PHE A 127 -21.91 2.79 17.30
N ARG A 128 -22.38 3.92 17.84
CA ARG A 128 -21.49 4.92 18.48
C ARG A 128 -20.79 4.35 19.70
N ALA A 129 -21.50 3.64 20.56
CA ALA A 129 -20.91 3.02 21.74
C ALA A 129 -19.87 1.96 21.38
N GLU A 130 -20.14 1.17 20.36
CA GLU A 130 -19.16 0.19 19.87
C GLU A 130 -17.91 0.87 19.29
N TYR A 131 -18.06 1.91 18.48
CA TYR A 131 -16.91 2.68 17.99
C TYR A 131 -16.06 3.26 19.12
N GLN A 132 -16.68 3.85 20.14
CA GLN A 132 -15.97 4.36 21.33
C GLN A 132 -15.23 3.24 22.09
N ARG A 133 -15.82 2.05 22.17
CA ARG A 133 -15.16 0.87 22.76
C ARG A 133 -13.92 0.47 21.97
N LEU A 134 -14.05 0.43 20.64
CA LEU A 134 -12.94 0.12 19.74
C LEU A 134 -11.82 1.16 19.82
N GLU A 135 -12.16 2.44 19.82
CA GLU A 135 -11.22 3.54 19.97
C GLU A 135 -10.45 3.43 21.29
N ALA A 136 -11.13 3.18 22.40
CA ALA A 136 -10.51 2.97 23.70
C ALA A 136 -9.61 1.71 23.74
N ALA A 137 -10.00 0.63 23.06
CA ALA A 137 -9.20 -0.58 22.95
C ALA A 137 -7.91 -0.35 22.13
N VAL A 138 -8.01 0.32 21.00
CA VAL A 138 -6.85 0.68 20.16
C VAL A 138 -5.89 1.60 20.91
N ALA A 139 -6.40 2.58 21.66
CA ALA A 139 -5.56 3.47 22.47
C ALA A 139 -4.76 2.72 23.54
N LYS A 140 -5.32 1.66 24.13
CA LYS A 140 -4.69 0.84 25.16
C LYS A 140 -3.72 -0.21 24.60
N ALA A 141 -3.84 -0.61 23.35
CA ALA A 141 -3.00 -1.64 22.75
C ALA A 141 -1.53 -1.22 22.77
N ARG A 142 -0.62 -2.07 23.24
CA ARG A 142 0.81 -1.78 23.37
C ARG A 142 1.66 -2.51 22.35
N SER A 143 1.08 -3.46 21.64
CA SER A 143 1.75 -4.30 20.62
C SER A 143 0.84 -4.52 19.39
N PHE A 144 1.42 -4.94 18.29
CA PHE A 144 0.66 -5.37 17.11
C PHE A 144 -0.30 -6.52 17.45
N LYS A 145 0.14 -7.46 18.30
CA LYS A 145 -0.70 -8.58 18.75
C LYS A 145 -1.93 -8.08 19.53
N ASP A 146 -1.79 -7.03 20.35
CA ASP A 146 -2.94 -6.45 21.06
C ASP A 146 -3.92 -5.81 20.07
N LEU A 147 -3.40 -5.16 19.02
CA LEU A 147 -4.25 -4.58 17.97
C LEU A 147 -5.02 -5.65 17.19
N GLU A 148 -4.36 -6.73 16.80
CA GLU A 148 -4.98 -7.86 16.07
C GLU A 148 -6.07 -8.56 16.88
N ALA A 149 -5.99 -8.53 18.20
CA ALA A 149 -6.99 -9.12 19.09
C ALA A 149 -8.28 -8.29 19.20
N ILE A 150 -8.29 -7.05 18.71
CA ILE A 150 -9.47 -6.18 18.78
C ILE A 150 -10.46 -6.56 17.70
N THR A 151 -11.58 -7.16 18.10
CA THR A 151 -12.67 -7.54 17.21
C THR A 151 -13.88 -6.64 17.40
N PRO A 152 -14.48 -6.10 16.33
CA PRO A 152 -15.71 -5.32 16.41
C PRO A 152 -16.93 -6.20 16.66
N SER A 153 -17.91 -5.66 17.37
CA SER A 153 -19.19 -6.30 17.68
C SER A 153 -20.35 -5.35 17.37
N TYR A 154 -20.72 -5.27 16.12
CA TYR A 154 -21.77 -4.37 15.66
C TYR A 154 -23.15 -5.01 15.77
N PRO A 155 -24.23 -4.20 15.96
CA PRO A 155 -25.59 -4.66 15.82
C PRO A 155 -25.84 -5.25 14.43
N THR A 156 -26.56 -6.36 14.36
CA THR A 156 -26.97 -7.01 13.10
C THR A 156 -28.39 -6.68 12.70
N GLU A 157 -29.19 -6.13 13.62
CA GLU A 157 -30.58 -5.79 13.44
C GLU A 157 -30.90 -4.43 14.07
N ILE A 158 -32.01 -3.82 13.63
CA ILE A 158 -32.51 -2.59 14.26
C ILE A 158 -32.99 -2.92 15.69
N ILE A 159 -32.44 -2.22 16.65
CA ILE A 159 -32.78 -2.41 18.07
C ILE A 159 -34.18 -1.87 18.31
N THR A 160 -35.12 -2.78 18.48
CA THR A 160 -36.50 -2.41 18.90
C THR A 160 -36.50 -2.05 20.38
N ALA A 161 -36.85 -0.79 20.69
CA ALA A 161 -37.02 -0.38 22.08
C ALA A 161 -38.15 -1.22 22.69
N LYS A 162 -37.88 -1.96 23.77
CA LYS A 162 -38.95 -2.60 24.54
C LYS A 162 -39.91 -1.49 25.01
N PRO A 163 -41.24 -1.59 24.76
CA PRO A 163 -42.18 -0.60 25.24
C PRO A 163 -42.03 -0.47 26.75
N LYS A 164 -41.78 0.76 27.23
CA LYS A 164 -41.80 1.02 28.68
C LYS A 164 -43.18 0.60 29.20
N PRO A 165 -43.21 -0.18 30.29
CA PRO A 165 -44.50 -0.53 30.87
C PRO A 165 -45.25 0.78 31.23
N VAL A 166 -46.42 0.96 30.62
CA VAL A 166 -47.31 2.06 30.95
C VAL A 166 -47.68 1.88 32.40
N LYS A 167 -47.18 2.72 33.28
CA LYS A 167 -47.68 2.80 34.68
C LYS A 167 -49.14 3.23 34.57
N SER A 168 -50.04 2.30 34.67
CA SER A 168 -51.48 2.59 34.85
C SER A 168 -51.62 3.40 36.13
N LYS A 169 -51.89 4.70 35.97
CA LYS A 169 -52.38 5.50 37.12
C LYS A 169 -53.77 4.93 37.46
N SER A 170 -53.85 4.05 38.45
CA SER A 170 -55.11 3.75 39.10
C SER A 170 -55.60 5.02 39.78
N LYS A 171 -56.79 5.46 39.38
CA LYS A 171 -57.53 6.48 40.11
C LYS A 171 -58.07 5.87 41.40
#